data_3c2744ba5559228b48e2c7e218589013
#
_entry.id   3c2744ba5559228b48e2c7e218589013
#
_cell.length_a   1.000
_cell.length_b   1.000
_cell.length_c   1.000
_cell.angle_alpha   90.00
_cell.angle_beta   90.00
_cell.angle_gamma   90.00
#
_symmetry.space_group_name_H-M   'P 1'
#
loop_
_entity.id
_entity.type
_entity.pdbx_description
1 polymer ?
#
loop_
_entity_poly.entity_id
_entity_poly.type
_entity_poly.pdbx_seq_one_letter_code
_entity_poly.pdbx_strand_id
1 'polypeptide(L)'
;MKESTIKIITVLMLVVILVVIYILNPSFYSDFWRVATSASMQETMDYIASFGIWAMIFSFLLDVLINALGFLPSIFVSTANGLLFGIVPGIILSWLAETTGVIISFILMRTILRSSAEKLIAKSKYLKKADEFSGKNGFKIMLILRAMPYFPSGILTALGAVSRISLKDYALANLIGKFPSTALEVVIGHDVVNYKNNLDRLMIVIVLVCIIYGAIWYYNRRKERKTA
;
A
#
# COMPACT_ATOMS: atom_id res chain seq x y z
N MET A 1 -24.38 17.30 9.35
CA MET A 1 -24.34 16.12 10.24
C MET A 1 -23.26 16.33 11.28
N LYS A 2 -23.49 15.97 12.54
CA LYS A 2 -22.44 16.05 13.57
C LYS A 2 -21.32 15.07 13.23
N GLU A 3 -20.06 15.45 13.47
CA GLU A 3 -18.88 14.62 13.17
C GLU A 3 -18.99 13.19 13.76
N SER A 4 -19.55 13.09 14.98
CA SER A 4 -19.82 11.80 15.64
C SER A 4 -20.78 10.92 14.84
N THR A 5 -21.78 11.50 14.18
CA THR A 5 -22.76 10.77 13.37
C THR A 5 -22.10 10.17 12.14
N ILE A 6 -21.20 10.92 11.47
CA ILE A 6 -20.46 10.42 10.29
C ILE A 6 -19.58 9.23 10.70
N LYS A 7 -18.86 9.33 11.83
CA LYS A 7 -18.02 8.24 12.33
C LYS A 7 -18.83 6.99 12.62
N ILE A 8 -19.98 7.13 13.31
CA ILE A 8 -20.86 6.00 13.63
C ILE A 8 -21.39 5.34 12.35
N ILE A 9 -21.86 6.14 11.38
CA ILE A 9 -22.36 5.61 10.10
C ILE A 9 -21.24 4.86 9.37
N THR A 10 -20.02 5.43 9.31
CA THR A 10 -18.88 4.78 8.65
C THR A 10 -18.55 3.44 9.31
N VAL A 11 -18.49 3.39 10.64
CA VAL A 11 -18.22 2.14 11.36
C VAL A 11 -19.34 1.12 11.15
N LEU A 12 -20.61 1.54 11.24
CA LEU A 12 -21.76 0.66 10.99
C LEU A 12 -21.74 0.10 9.56
N MET A 13 -21.46 0.95 8.57
CA MET A 13 -21.35 0.51 7.18
C MET A 13 -20.24 -0.54 7.00
N LEU A 14 -19.09 -0.35 7.63
CA LEU A 14 -18.00 -1.34 7.61
C LEU A 14 -18.43 -2.67 8.25
N VAL A 15 -19.08 -2.61 9.42
CA VAL A 15 -19.58 -3.82 10.10
C VAL A 15 -20.60 -4.54 9.23
N VAL A 16 -21.54 -3.82 8.61
CA VAL A 16 -22.53 -4.42 7.70
C VAL A 16 -21.86 -5.11 6.53
N ILE A 17 -20.86 -4.47 5.88
CA ILE A 17 -20.11 -5.06 4.77
C ILE A 17 -19.45 -6.36 5.25
N LEU A 18 -18.76 -6.35 6.39
CA LEU A 18 -18.11 -7.54 6.94
C LEU A 18 -19.12 -8.68 7.21
N VAL A 19 -20.25 -8.35 7.81
CA VAL A 19 -21.32 -9.35 8.08
C VAL A 19 -21.89 -9.92 6.78
N VAL A 20 -22.14 -9.08 5.77
CA VAL A 20 -22.64 -9.54 4.46
C VAL A 20 -21.65 -10.48 3.79
N ILE A 21 -20.34 -10.15 3.82
CA ILE A 21 -19.30 -11.05 3.29
C ILE A 21 -19.32 -12.40 4.02
N TYR A 22 -19.46 -12.41 5.35
CA TYR A 22 -19.54 -13.64 6.14
C TYR A 22 -20.75 -14.49 5.77
N ILE A 23 -21.92 -13.86 5.58
CA ILE A 23 -23.16 -14.57 5.22
C ILE A 23 -23.04 -15.18 3.82
N LEU A 24 -22.44 -14.46 2.87
CA LEU A 24 -22.30 -14.91 1.48
C LEU A 24 -21.22 -16.01 1.33
N ASN A 25 -20.14 -15.93 2.09
CA ASN A 25 -19.08 -16.91 2.09
C ASN A 25 -18.44 -17.03 3.50
N PRO A 26 -18.90 -17.97 4.33
CA PRO A 26 -18.39 -18.13 5.70
C PRO A 26 -16.90 -18.47 5.76
N SER A 27 -16.34 -19.14 4.75
CA SER A 27 -14.92 -19.47 4.68
C SER A 27 -14.04 -18.31 4.23
N PHE A 28 -14.62 -17.21 3.69
CA PHE A 28 -13.87 -16.10 3.14
C PHE A 28 -12.81 -15.54 4.10
N TYR A 29 -13.17 -15.34 5.37
CA TYR A 29 -12.25 -14.77 6.35
C TYR A 29 -11.08 -15.69 6.69
N SER A 30 -11.35 -16.99 6.83
CA SER A 30 -10.30 -17.99 7.08
C SER A 30 -9.37 -18.14 5.88
N ASP A 31 -9.93 -18.17 4.68
CA ASP A 31 -9.16 -18.26 3.44
C ASP A 31 -8.37 -16.97 3.17
N PHE A 32 -9.02 -15.81 3.35
CA PHE A 32 -8.36 -14.50 3.27
C PHE A 32 -7.19 -14.39 4.25
N TRP A 33 -7.42 -14.74 5.52
CA TRP A 33 -6.38 -14.69 6.55
C TRP A 33 -5.23 -15.65 6.22
N ARG A 34 -5.55 -16.85 5.80
CA ARG A 34 -4.57 -17.85 5.38
C ARG A 34 -3.71 -17.31 4.24
N VAL A 35 -4.30 -16.81 3.15
CA VAL A 35 -3.57 -16.24 2.00
C VAL A 35 -2.77 -15.00 2.39
N ALA A 36 -3.34 -14.11 3.21
CA ALA A 36 -2.69 -12.86 3.61
C ALA A 36 -1.52 -13.08 4.59
N THR A 37 -1.50 -14.20 5.32
CA THR A 37 -0.45 -14.55 6.30
C THR A 37 0.36 -15.77 5.90
N SER A 38 -0.04 -16.48 4.84
CA SER A 38 0.66 -17.65 4.33
C SER A 38 2.03 -17.24 3.78
N ALA A 39 3.05 -18.01 4.14
CA ALA A 39 4.37 -17.93 3.51
C ALA A 39 4.43 -18.73 2.19
N SER A 40 3.33 -19.38 1.78
CA SER A 40 3.26 -20.23 0.60
C SER A 40 2.73 -19.48 -0.61
N MET A 41 3.63 -19.19 -1.54
CA MET A 41 3.26 -18.59 -2.84
C MET A 41 2.31 -19.49 -3.63
N GLN A 42 2.51 -20.82 -3.55
CA GLN A 42 1.68 -21.78 -4.26
C GLN A 42 0.22 -21.74 -3.77
N GLU A 43 0.00 -21.70 -2.46
CA GLU A 43 -1.36 -21.58 -1.91
C GLU A 43 -2.06 -20.30 -2.34
N THR A 44 -1.33 -19.18 -2.39
CA THR A 44 -1.86 -17.91 -2.86
C THR A 44 -2.27 -17.99 -4.33
N MET A 45 -1.42 -18.58 -5.16
CA MET A 45 -1.71 -18.78 -6.60
C MET A 45 -2.91 -19.71 -6.80
N ASP A 46 -2.96 -20.85 -6.13
CA ASP A 46 -4.03 -21.83 -6.25
C ASP A 46 -5.37 -21.23 -5.80
N TYR A 47 -5.36 -20.44 -4.74
CA TYR A 47 -6.55 -19.75 -4.25
C TYR A 47 -7.07 -18.72 -5.25
N ILE A 48 -6.20 -17.88 -5.81
CA ILE A 48 -6.60 -16.91 -6.85
C ILE A 48 -7.07 -17.66 -8.11
N ALA A 49 -6.34 -18.68 -8.56
CA ALA A 49 -6.66 -19.46 -9.75
C ALA A 49 -8.00 -20.23 -9.61
N SER A 50 -8.40 -20.60 -8.40
CA SER A 50 -9.67 -21.30 -8.16
C SER A 50 -10.91 -20.52 -8.60
N PHE A 51 -10.80 -19.19 -8.78
CA PHE A 51 -11.87 -18.32 -9.29
C PHE A 51 -11.99 -18.34 -10.83
N GLY A 52 -11.16 -19.11 -11.53
CA GLY A 52 -11.23 -19.31 -12.97
C GLY A 52 -11.20 -18.00 -13.76
N ILE A 53 -12.19 -17.75 -14.61
CA ILE A 53 -12.27 -16.52 -15.44
C ILE A 53 -12.37 -15.23 -14.61
N TRP A 54 -12.79 -15.30 -13.35
CA TRP A 54 -12.92 -14.18 -12.42
C TRP A 54 -11.66 -13.94 -11.60
N ALA A 55 -10.62 -14.77 -11.75
CA ALA A 55 -9.41 -14.73 -10.92
C ALA A 55 -8.76 -13.35 -10.89
N MET A 56 -8.72 -12.63 -12.03
CA MET A 56 -8.13 -11.29 -12.11
C MET A 56 -8.93 -10.26 -11.31
N ILE A 57 -10.25 -10.29 -11.42
CA ILE A 57 -11.14 -9.38 -10.65
C ILE A 57 -11.08 -9.72 -9.16
N PHE A 58 -11.08 -11.01 -8.84
CA PHE A 58 -10.96 -11.45 -7.46
C PHE A 58 -9.63 -11.02 -6.84
N SER A 59 -8.52 -11.23 -7.55
CA SER A 59 -7.19 -10.80 -7.09
C SER A 59 -7.10 -9.29 -6.91
N PHE A 60 -7.70 -8.50 -7.80
CA PHE A 60 -7.80 -7.05 -7.64
C PHE A 60 -8.52 -6.68 -6.34
N LEU A 61 -9.69 -7.25 -6.08
CA LEU A 61 -10.47 -6.97 -4.88
C LEU A 61 -9.75 -7.43 -3.60
N LEU A 62 -9.09 -8.58 -3.64
CA LEU A 62 -8.28 -9.12 -2.56
C LEU A 62 -7.13 -8.16 -2.21
N ASP A 63 -6.41 -7.68 -3.19
CA ASP A 63 -5.28 -6.77 -3.02
C ASP A 63 -5.75 -5.38 -2.55
N VAL A 64 -6.89 -4.87 -3.06
CA VAL A 64 -7.55 -3.67 -2.54
C VAL A 64 -7.87 -3.83 -1.06
N LEU A 65 -8.43 -4.97 -0.64
CA LEU A 65 -8.80 -5.23 0.74
C LEU A 65 -7.57 -5.29 1.66
N ILE A 66 -6.51 -5.98 1.25
CA ILE A 66 -5.23 -6.06 1.98
C ILE A 66 -4.65 -4.66 2.21
N ASN A 67 -4.60 -3.84 1.17
CA ASN A 67 -4.07 -2.48 1.25
C ASN A 67 -5.02 -1.52 2.00
N ALA A 68 -6.33 -1.75 1.96
CA ALA A 68 -7.29 -0.98 2.74
C ALA A 68 -7.17 -1.25 4.25
N LEU A 69 -6.86 -2.47 4.65
CA LEU A 69 -6.54 -2.82 6.03
C LEU A 69 -5.21 -2.21 6.48
N GLY A 70 -4.22 -2.14 5.60
CA GLY A 70 -2.98 -1.40 5.77
C GLY A 70 -1.91 -2.05 6.67
N PHE A 71 -2.15 -3.19 7.28
CA PHE A 71 -1.20 -3.90 8.14
C PHE A 71 -0.76 -5.26 7.58
N LEU A 72 -1.42 -5.76 6.54
CA LEU A 72 -1.07 -6.99 5.85
C LEU A 72 -0.12 -6.71 4.68
N PRO A 73 0.86 -7.60 4.43
CA PRO A 73 1.75 -7.46 3.29
C PRO A 73 1.04 -7.85 1.98
N SER A 74 1.03 -6.96 1.00
CA SER A 74 0.46 -7.22 -0.34
C SER A 74 1.39 -8.01 -1.26
N ILE A 75 2.68 -8.12 -0.91
CA ILE A 75 3.72 -8.70 -1.78
C ILE A 75 3.39 -10.10 -2.29
N PHE A 76 2.71 -10.92 -1.50
CA PHE A 76 2.30 -12.27 -1.93
C PHE A 76 1.27 -12.23 -3.05
N VAL A 77 0.27 -11.34 -2.96
CA VAL A 77 -0.76 -11.17 -3.98
C VAL A 77 -0.16 -10.51 -5.22
N SER A 78 0.66 -9.46 -5.06
CA SER A 78 1.34 -8.78 -6.17
C SER A 78 2.27 -9.73 -6.92
N THR A 79 3.02 -10.59 -6.22
CA THR A 79 3.86 -11.64 -6.83
C THR A 79 3.00 -12.67 -7.55
N ALA A 80 1.92 -13.17 -6.95
CA ALA A 80 1.01 -14.12 -7.56
C ALA A 80 0.37 -13.56 -8.83
N ASN A 81 0.02 -12.26 -8.85
CA ASN A 81 -0.46 -11.57 -10.04
C ASN A 81 0.56 -11.60 -11.18
N GLY A 82 1.84 -11.37 -10.88
CA GLY A 82 2.92 -11.48 -11.86
C GLY A 82 3.11 -12.89 -12.41
N LEU A 83 2.95 -13.92 -11.57
CA LEU A 83 3.11 -15.32 -11.94
C LEU A 83 1.90 -15.85 -12.74
N LEU A 84 0.69 -15.50 -12.33
CA LEU A 84 -0.56 -16.01 -12.93
C LEU A 84 -0.94 -15.28 -14.23
N PHE A 85 -0.79 -13.97 -14.24
CA PHE A 85 -1.28 -13.13 -15.34
C PHE A 85 -0.17 -12.58 -16.24
N GLY A 86 1.09 -12.83 -15.87
CA GLY A 86 2.27 -12.25 -16.50
C GLY A 86 2.70 -10.94 -15.87
N ILE A 87 3.97 -10.56 -16.09
CA ILE A 87 4.60 -9.42 -15.39
C ILE A 87 3.87 -8.12 -15.66
N VAL A 88 3.59 -7.77 -16.92
CA VAL A 88 2.97 -6.47 -17.25
C VAL A 88 1.53 -6.36 -16.74
N PRO A 89 0.63 -7.32 -17.03
CA PRO A 89 -0.71 -7.31 -16.45
C PRO A 89 -0.69 -7.37 -14.91
N GLY A 90 0.20 -8.16 -14.31
CA GLY A 90 0.37 -8.26 -12.85
C GLY A 90 0.77 -6.93 -12.22
N ILE A 91 1.71 -6.19 -12.83
CA ILE A 91 2.10 -4.85 -12.37
C ILE A 91 0.91 -3.89 -12.42
N ILE A 92 0.20 -3.83 -13.54
CA ILE A 92 -0.93 -2.91 -13.71
C ILE A 92 -2.04 -3.23 -12.70
N LEU A 93 -2.37 -4.51 -12.57
CA LEU A 93 -3.40 -5.00 -11.65
C LEU A 93 -3.07 -4.64 -10.21
N SER A 94 -1.88 -5.02 -9.74
CA SER A 94 -1.45 -4.77 -8.37
C SER A 94 -1.28 -3.28 -8.08
N TRP A 95 -0.68 -2.52 -8.98
CA TRP A 95 -0.54 -1.08 -8.84
C TRP A 95 -1.88 -0.35 -8.65
N LEU A 96 -2.87 -0.66 -9.50
CA LEU A 96 -4.20 -0.06 -9.39
C LEU A 96 -4.92 -0.52 -8.13
N ALA A 97 -4.81 -1.80 -7.77
CA ALA A 97 -5.43 -2.35 -6.57
C ALA A 97 -4.84 -1.75 -5.29
N GLU A 98 -3.51 -1.74 -5.17
CA GLU A 98 -2.81 -1.16 -4.03
C GLU A 98 -3.09 0.35 -3.89
N THR A 99 -3.10 1.09 -5.01
CA THR A 99 -3.43 2.53 -5.00
C THR A 99 -4.86 2.74 -4.50
N THR A 100 -5.81 1.97 -5.01
CA THR A 100 -7.22 2.03 -4.60
C THR A 100 -7.37 1.70 -3.12
N GLY A 101 -6.74 0.63 -2.65
CA GLY A 101 -6.78 0.18 -1.26
C GLY A 101 -6.26 1.24 -0.28
N VAL A 102 -5.09 1.86 -0.56
CA VAL A 102 -4.55 2.89 0.32
C VAL A 102 -5.37 4.19 0.31
N ILE A 103 -6.05 4.51 -0.79
CA ILE A 103 -6.97 5.66 -0.84
C ILE A 103 -8.20 5.39 0.04
N ILE A 104 -8.78 4.20 -0.05
CA ILE A 104 -9.89 3.79 0.83
C ILE A 104 -9.45 3.84 2.30
N SER A 105 -8.30 3.25 2.62
CA SER A 105 -7.72 3.27 3.97
C SER A 105 -7.52 4.69 4.49
N PHE A 106 -6.99 5.59 3.65
CA PHE A 106 -6.80 7.00 3.99
C PHE A 106 -8.13 7.69 4.34
N ILE A 107 -9.17 7.49 3.53
CA ILE A 107 -10.49 8.09 3.77
C ILE A 107 -11.06 7.58 5.10
N LEU A 108 -11.00 6.27 5.33
CA LEU A 108 -11.49 5.65 6.56
C LEU A 108 -10.72 6.16 7.79
N MET A 109 -9.38 6.09 7.74
CA MET A 109 -8.53 6.56 8.84
C MET A 109 -8.70 8.06 9.09
N ARG A 110 -8.83 8.88 8.04
CA ARG A 110 -9.06 10.32 8.17
C ARG A 110 -10.39 10.62 8.85
N THR A 111 -11.45 9.93 8.46
CA THR A 111 -12.78 10.10 9.07
C THR A 111 -12.78 9.77 10.56
N ILE A 112 -12.02 8.74 10.96
CA ILE A 112 -11.98 8.23 12.35
C ILE A 112 -10.96 8.99 13.20
N LEU A 113 -9.74 9.21 12.68
CA LEU A 113 -8.58 9.62 13.48
C LEU A 113 -8.28 11.12 13.44
N ARG A 114 -8.66 11.84 12.36
CA ARG A 114 -8.21 13.24 12.17
C ARG A 114 -8.60 14.17 13.34
N SER A 115 -9.82 14.07 13.83
CA SER A 115 -10.28 14.94 14.93
C SER A 115 -9.56 14.67 16.26
N SER A 116 -9.20 13.41 16.50
CA SER A 116 -8.38 13.04 17.66
C SER A 116 -6.95 13.55 17.52
N ALA A 117 -6.38 13.45 16.31
CA ALA A 117 -5.06 13.98 15.99
C ALA A 117 -5.02 15.51 16.14
N GLU A 118 -6.03 16.25 15.70
CA GLU A 118 -6.11 17.72 15.85
C GLU A 118 -6.06 18.18 17.28
N LYS A 119 -6.70 17.46 18.20
CA LYS A 119 -6.63 17.74 19.65
C LYS A 119 -5.21 17.59 20.20
N LEU A 120 -4.43 16.63 19.69
CA LEU A 120 -3.03 16.43 20.07
C LEU A 120 -2.12 17.48 19.41
N ILE A 121 -2.33 17.76 18.13
CA ILE A 121 -1.59 18.77 17.35
C ILE A 121 -1.74 20.15 18.00
N ALA A 122 -2.94 20.48 18.49
CA ALA A 122 -3.21 21.77 19.16
C ALA A 122 -2.37 22.00 20.42
N LYS A 123 -1.89 20.93 21.08
CA LYS A 123 -1.13 20.98 22.32
C LYS A 123 0.38 21.23 22.13
N SER A 124 0.91 21.17 20.90
CA SER A 124 2.34 21.27 20.64
C SER A 124 2.67 22.16 19.45
N LYS A 125 3.59 23.12 19.64
CA LYS A 125 4.11 23.98 18.56
C LYS A 125 4.82 23.17 17.45
N TYR A 126 5.53 22.10 17.83
CA TYR A 126 6.24 21.23 16.88
C TYR A 126 5.25 20.45 16.01
N LEU A 127 4.19 19.88 16.63
CA LEU A 127 3.16 19.17 15.89
C LEU A 127 2.38 20.09 14.96
N LYS A 128 2.09 21.35 15.38
CA LYS A 128 1.48 22.36 14.50
C LYS A 128 2.33 22.65 13.27
N LYS A 129 3.64 22.88 13.45
CA LYS A 129 4.57 23.11 12.33
C LYS A 129 4.65 21.91 11.39
N ALA A 130 4.72 20.69 11.92
CA ALA A 130 4.74 19.47 11.13
C ALA A 130 3.43 19.30 10.32
N ASP A 131 2.30 19.58 10.92
CA ASP A 131 0.99 19.53 10.28
C ASP A 131 0.85 20.60 9.16
N GLU A 132 1.29 21.84 9.40
CA GLU A 132 1.34 22.90 8.40
C GLU A 132 2.30 22.57 7.26
N PHE A 133 3.47 22.02 7.57
CA PHE A 133 4.45 21.59 6.57
C PHE A 133 3.88 20.45 5.70
N SER A 134 3.15 19.52 6.29
CA SER A 134 2.48 18.43 5.56
C SER A 134 1.39 18.95 4.63
N GLY A 135 0.70 20.04 4.97
CA GLY A 135 -0.28 20.69 4.10
C GLY A 135 0.34 21.32 2.85
N LYS A 136 1.54 21.92 2.99
CA LYS A 136 2.24 22.59 1.88
C LYS A 136 3.05 21.62 1.00
N ASN A 137 3.63 20.59 1.58
CA ASN A 137 4.57 19.69 0.91
C ASN A 137 4.09 18.23 0.88
N GLY A 138 2.86 17.97 1.29
CA GLY A 138 2.31 16.63 1.47
C GLY A 138 2.42 15.75 0.23
N PHE A 139 2.13 16.33 -0.96
CA PHE A 139 2.31 15.61 -2.23
C PHE A 139 3.73 15.10 -2.42
N LYS A 140 4.74 15.98 -2.31
CA LYS A 140 6.16 15.62 -2.52
C LYS A 140 6.64 14.58 -1.51
N ILE A 141 6.29 14.78 -0.24
CA ILE A 141 6.69 13.86 0.83
C ILE A 141 6.07 12.48 0.59
N MET A 142 4.76 12.46 0.34
CA MET A 142 4.04 11.20 0.11
C MET A 142 4.55 10.49 -1.14
N LEU A 143 4.79 11.24 -2.24
CA LEU A 143 5.34 10.70 -3.48
C LEU A 143 6.69 10.00 -3.26
N ILE A 144 7.63 10.68 -2.58
CA ILE A 144 8.96 10.12 -2.30
C ILE A 144 8.86 8.87 -1.42
N LEU A 145 8.07 8.95 -0.33
CA LEU A 145 7.93 7.84 0.60
C LEU A 145 7.22 6.63 -0.04
N ARG A 146 6.30 6.85 -0.97
CA ARG A 146 5.61 5.78 -1.71
C ARG A 146 6.44 5.16 -2.83
N ALA A 147 7.40 5.91 -3.38
CA ALA A 147 8.34 5.39 -4.36
C ALA A 147 9.40 4.47 -3.73
N MET A 148 9.56 4.52 -2.41
CA MET A 148 10.49 3.62 -1.69
C MET A 148 9.85 2.24 -1.54
N PRO A 149 10.45 1.17 -2.09
CA PRO A 149 9.93 -0.18 -1.95
C PRO A 149 10.01 -0.64 -0.48
N TYR A 150 9.11 -1.56 -0.11
CA TYR A 150 9.06 -2.21 1.21
C TYR A 150 8.83 -1.27 2.40
N PHE A 151 8.44 -0.02 2.18
CA PHE A 151 8.07 0.86 3.29
C PHE A 151 6.66 0.51 3.79
N PRO A 152 6.44 0.40 5.12
CA PRO A 152 5.15 0.00 5.68
C PRO A 152 4.01 0.91 5.24
N SER A 153 3.15 0.39 4.34
CA SER A 153 2.10 1.15 3.65
C SER A 153 1.08 1.73 4.63
N GLY A 154 0.71 0.97 5.68
CA GLY A 154 -0.23 1.39 6.70
C GLY A 154 0.25 2.57 7.53
N ILE A 155 1.56 2.62 7.86
CA ILE A 155 2.16 3.75 8.59
C ILE A 155 2.06 5.03 7.76
N LEU A 156 2.42 4.98 6.47
CA LEU A 156 2.32 6.13 5.58
C LEU A 156 0.87 6.60 5.41
N THR A 157 -0.06 5.65 5.34
CA THR A 157 -1.49 5.96 5.23
C THR A 157 -2.00 6.63 6.50
N ALA A 158 -1.63 6.13 7.67
CA ALA A 158 -2.01 6.74 8.95
C ALA A 158 -1.43 8.15 9.10
N LEU A 159 -0.13 8.35 8.80
CA LEU A 159 0.50 9.67 8.80
C LEU A 159 -0.18 10.64 7.83
N GLY A 160 -0.49 10.19 6.62
CA GLY A 160 -1.26 10.98 5.65
C GLY A 160 -2.64 11.33 6.18
N ALA A 161 -3.35 10.37 6.78
CA ALA A 161 -4.71 10.55 7.28
C ALA A 161 -4.80 11.59 8.42
N VAL A 162 -3.82 11.64 9.31
CA VAL A 162 -3.77 12.62 10.41
C VAL A 162 -3.15 13.96 10.00
N SER A 163 -2.51 14.07 8.85
CA SER A 163 -1.88 15.29 8.31
C SER A 163 -2.87 16.19 7.56
N ARG A 164 -2.43 17.38 7.11
CA ARG A 164 -3.22 18.30 6.27
C ARG A 164 -3.15 18.01 4.78
N ILE A 165 -2.55 16.92 4.34
CA ILE A 165 -2.50 16.59 2.91
C ILE A 165 -3.92 16.47 2.34
N SER A 166 -4.19 17.04 1.19
CA SER A 166 -5.50 16.90 0.54
C SER A 166 -5.71 15.46 0.03
N LEU A 167 -6.97 15.03 -0.09
CA LEU A 167 -7.28 13.72 -0.70
C LEU A 167 -6.72 13.62 -2.13
N LYS A 168 -6.81 14.71 -2.90
CA LYS A 168 -6.30 14.78 -4.27
C LYS A 168 -4.78 14.59 -4.30
N ASP A 169 -4.04 15.33 -3.46
CA ASP A 169 -2.58 15.22 -3.40
C ASP A 169 -2.15 13.83 -2.91
N TYR A 170 -2.87 13.28 -1.92
CA TYR A 170 -2.62 11.93 -1.44
C TYR A 170 -2.85 10.88 -2.54
N ALA A 171 -3.99 10.95 -3.25
CA ALA A 171 -4.32 10.01 -4.32
C ALA A 171 -3.31 10.08 -5.47
N LEU A 172 -2.98 11.29 -5.95
CA LEU A 172 -1.99 11.47 -7.03
C LEU A 172 -0.59 11.03 -6.62
N ALA A 173 -0.16 11.36 -5.39
CA ALA A 173 1.13 10.93 -4.88
C ALA A 173 1.24 9.41 -4.77
N ASN A 174 0.15 8.72 -4.37
CA ASN A 174 0.11 7.27 -4.32
C ASN A 174 0.05 6.66 -5.73
N LEU A 175 -0.76 7.20 -6.63
CA LEU A 175 -0.86 6.70 -8.00
C LEU A 175 0.52 6.72 -8.69
N ILE A 176 1.26 7.82 -8.58
CA ILE A 176 2.56 7.95 -9.21
C ILE A 176 3.63 7.20 -8.41
N GLY A 177 3.65 7.36 -7.08
CA GLY A 177 4.70 6.83 -6.22
C GLY A 177 4.67 5.31 -6.06
N LYS A 178 3.48 4.70 -6.03
CA LYS A 178 3.36 3.24 -5.91
C LYS A 178 3.74 2.49 -7.19
N PHE A 179 3.64 3.11 -8.36
CA PHE A 179 3.99 2.43 -9.61
C PHE A 179 5.40 1.80 -9.59
N PRO A 180 6.48 2.56 -9.31
CA PRO A 180 7.82 1.96 -9.29
C PRO A 180 7.99 0.91 -8.17
N SER A 181 7.42 1.12 -6.99
CA SER A 181 7.55 0.17 -5.89
C SER A 181 6.81 -1.14 -6.19
N THR A 182 5.55 -1.06 -6.66
CA THR A 182 4.77 -2.26 -7.03
C THR A 182 5.38 -2.99 -8.23
N ALA A 183 5.90 -2.24 -9.22
CA ALA A 183 6.60 -2.86 -10.34
C ALA A 183 7.83 -3.67 -9.88
N LEU A 184 8.61 -3.12 -8.95
CA LEU A 184 9.74 -3.85 -8.34
C LEU A 184 9.28 -5.06 -7.54
N GLU A 185 8.20 -4.95 -6.75
CA GLU A 185 7.65 -6.06 -5.97
C GLU A 185 7.22 -7.22 -6.87
N VAL A 186 6.48 -6.94 -7.94
CA VAL A 186 6.02 -7.95 -8.90
C VAL A 186 7.19 -8.61 -9.63
N VAL A 187 8.15 -7.80 -10.15
CA VAL A 187 9.30 -8.34 -10.89
C VAL A 187 10.20 -9.16 -9.99
N ILE A 188 10.57 -8.63 -8.82
CA ILE A 188 11.44 -9.34 -7.87
C ILE A 188 10.75 -10.61 -7.38
N GLY A 189 9.47 -10.53 -6.99
CA GLY A 189 8.71 -11.68 -6.53
C GLY A 189 8.62 -12.78 -7.60
N HIS A 190 8.27 -12.41 -8.84
CA HIS A 190 8.23 -13.33 -9.97
C HIS A 190 9.58 -13.98 -10.23
N ASP A 191 10.68 -13.21 -10.19
CA ASP A 191 12.01 -13.70 -10.52
C ASP A 191 12.63 -14.52 -9.39
N VAL A 192 12.30 -14.23 -8.14
CA VAL A 192 12.71 -15.05 -6.98
C VAL A 192 12.06 -16.43 -7.06
N VAL A 193 10.77 -16.51 -7.39
CA VAL A 193 10.09 -17.81 -7.55
C VAL A 193 10.65 -18.59 -8.75
N ASN A 194 10.98 -17.90 -9.84
CA ASN A 194 11.50 -18.48 -11.08
C ASN A 194 13.03 -18.27 -11.22
N TYR A 195 13.79 -18.25 -10.11
CA TYR A 195 15.20 -17.83 -10.10
C TYR A 195 16.08 -18.60 -11.08
N LYS A 196 15.81 -19.90 -11.33
CA LYS A 196 16.58 -20.73 -12.25
C LYS A 196 16.58 -20.20 -13.69
N ASN A 197 15.49 -19.54 -14.10
CA ASN A 197 15.30 -19.04 -15.46
C ASN A 197 15.53 -17.52 -15.58
N ASN A 198 15.54 -16.78 -14.47
CA ASN A 198 15.53 -15.31 -14.46
C ASN A 198 16.67 -14.72 -13.61
N LEU A 199 17.73 -15.49 -13.35
CA LEU A 199 18.84 -15.04 -12.50
C LEU A 199 19.47 -13.73 -13.01
N ASP A 200 19.66 -13.60 -14.32
CA ASP A 200 20.27 -12.40 -14.94
C ASP A 200 19.42 -11.16 -14.70
N ARG A 201 18.09 -11.27 -14.88
CA ARG A 201 17.17 -10.14 -14.62
C ARG A 201 17.12 -9.78 -13.15
N LEU A 202 17.09 -10.77 -12.26
CA LEU A 202 17.11 -10.56 -10.82
C LEU A 202 18.39 -9.82 -10.41
N MET A 203 19.55 -10.24 -10.92
CA MET A 203 20.84 -9.58 -10.65
C MET A 203 20.84 -8.15 -11.17
N ILE A 204 20.35 -7.86 -12.37
CA ILE A 204 20.24 -6.52 -12.92
C ILE A 204 19.38 -5.63 -12.01
N VAL A 205 18.22 -6.12 -11.58
CA VAL A 205 17.31 -5.36 -10.69
C VAL A 205 17.97 -5.07 -9.35
N ILE A 206 18.65 -6.05 -8.74
CA ILE A 206 19.37 -5.86 -7.48
C ILE A 206 20.47 -4.80 -7.65
N VAL A 207 21.27 -4.88 -8.70
CA VAL A 207 22.34 -3.91 -8.98
C VAL A 207 21.78 -2.50 -9.17
N LEU A 208 20.68 -2.34 -9.94
CA LEU A 208 20.03 -1.06 -10.13
C LEU A 208 19.50 -0.47 -8.80
N VAL A 209 18.88 -1.28 -7.98
CA VAL A 209 18.40 -0.87 -6.65
C VAL A 209 19.58 -0.43 -5.78
N CYS A 210 20.67 -1.21 -5.74
CA CYS A 210 21.88 -0.85 -5.00
C CYS A 210 22.51 0.47 -5.50
N ILE A 211 22.56 0.69 -6.81
CA ILE A 211 23.05 1.95 -7.39
C ILE A 211 22.18 3.14 -6.96
N ILE A 212 20.84 3.01 -7.04
CA ILE A 212 19.93 4.07 -6.66
C ILE A 212 20.09 4.43 -5.16
N TYR A 213 20.06 3.42 -4.29
CA TYR A 213 20.24 3.65 -2.85
C TYR A 213 21.65 4.19 -2.52
N GLY A 214 22.68 3.68 -3.18
CA GLY A 214 24.05 4.18 -3.06
C GLY A 214 24.16 5.66 -3.47
N ALA A 215 23.52 6.04 -4.56
CA ALA A 215 23.50 7.42 -5.05
C ALA A 215 22.73 8.35 -4.08
N ILE A 216 21.58 7.93 -3.56
CA ILE A 216 20.82 8.66 -2.56
C ILE A 216 21.63 8.84 -1.26
N TRP A 217 22.26 7.77 -0.78
CA TRP A 217 23.11 7.81 0.41
C TRP A 217 24.32 8.77 0.22
N TYR A 218 25.00 8.68 -0.93
CA TYR A 218 26.13 9.56 -1.27
C TYR A 218 25.72 11.03 -1.33
N TYR A 219 24.55 11.31 -1.96
CA TYR A 219 24.01 12.67 -2.05
C TYR A 219 23.67 13.25 -0.68
N ASN A 220 23.03 12.47 0.18
CA ASN A 220 22.67 12.90 1.53
C ASN A 220 23.93 13.17 2.38
N ARG A 221 24.94 12.31 2.30
CA ARG A 221 26.20 12.47 3.03
C ARG A 221 27.00 13.70 2.56
N ARG A 222 26.91 14.04 1.27
CA ARG A 222 27.51 15.27 0.74
C ARG A 222 26.80 16.54 1.24
N LYS A 223 25.48 16.47 1.42
CA LYS A 223 24.69 17.59 1.93
C LYS A 223 24.99 17.87 3.40
N GLU A 224 25.11 16.84 4.22
CA GLU A 224 25.49 16.96 5.64
C GLU A 224 26.88 17.59 5.81
N ARG A 225 27.85 17.21 4.97
CA ARG A 225 29.21 17.78 4.99
C ARG A 225 29.29 19.26 4.55
N LYS A 226 28.27 19.79 3.88
CA LYS A 226 28.20 21.20 3.47
C LYS A 226 27.46 22.08 4.49
N THR A 227 26.77 21.48 5.45
CA THR A 227 26.00 22.16 6.50
C THR A 227 26.67 22.07 7.87
N ALA A 228 27.74 21.29 8.03
CA ALA A 228 28.65 21.25 9.16
C ALA A 228 29.89 22.11 8.90
#